data_47d04dc101981fe984d7c24d90a2784d
#
_entry.id   47d04dc101981fe984d7c24d90a2784d
#
_cell.length_a   1.000
_cell.length_b   1.000
_cell.length_c   1.000
_cell.angle_alpha   90.00
_cell.angle_beta   90.00
_cell.angle_gamma   90.00
#
_symmetry.space_group_name_H-M   'P 1'
#
loop_
_entity.id
_entity.type
_entity.pdbx_description
1 polymer ?
#
loop_
_entity_poly.entity_id
_entity_poly.type
_entity_poly.pdbx_seq_one_letter_code
_entity_poly.pdbx_strand_id
1 'polypeptide(L)'
;MQWKLNLLAGLFCAVLLGMFLFLSPMTAATSGIQDDPLVPQPPAMETAPVQPPVQLEVPGLNIVKGVIENRTLYEALTACDIPPSDVLALSRSFKPVFDFRCSRPKDAYQACIDDRNQIQKFLYKTGPLDEYEAIKKDDGGYRVHKREIAMDTKVVSTVFTIETSLYQAVADSGETQLMAGMIADIFAWDIDFYLYPRKNDRIAVVYERCVKDGQLIKYGRILAARYEGERKNFSAFLFNDGQFDGYFDENGQPLKKMFLRTPVKFGKMTSAYSIRRFHPISKRYKAHTGIDYGAPTGTAIFATANGRVTFSGWKSGYGKLLIIKHPNGYQTYYGHCSRLLKKPGQLVEQGQVVARVGQTGVATGPHVHYEVRINGKPVNPNTVKKSRVSPLKPERMAAFKKTIRERMRLVNHVLEEKTNLVMQPGESDALDSARKKT
;
A
#
# COMPACT_ATOMS: atom_id res chain seq x y z
N MET A 1 -18.92 6.47 61.14
CA MET A 1 -19.67 6.08 59.93
C MET A 1 -18.74 5.27 59.03
N GLN A 2 -18.31 4.10 59.54
CA GLN A 2 -17.22 3.30 58.98
C GLN A 2 -17.44 1.81 59.38
N TRP A 3 -18.55 1.24 58.90
CA TRP A 3 -18.92 -0.15 59.24
C TRP A 3 -19.84 -0.75 58.18
N LYS A 4 -19.52 -0.66 56.88
CA LYS A 4 -20.22 -1.37 55.81
C LYS A 4 -19.36 -1.73 54.61
N LEU A 5 -18.06 -2.02 54.80
CA LEU A 5 -17.18 -2.38 53.70
C LEU A 5 -16.44 -3.74 53.90
N ASN A 6 -16.83 -4.61 54.81
CA ASN A 6 -16.12 -5.86 55.07
C ASN A 6 -17.02 -7.12 54.97
N LEU A 7 -18.04 -7.16 54.12
CA LEU A 7 -18.89 -8.35 53.95
C LEU A 7 -19.03 -8.82 52.49
N LEU A 8 -18.20 -8.41 51.56
CA LEU A 8 -18.25 -8.85 50.17
C LEU A 8 -16.93 -9.48 49.67
N ALA A 9 -15.95 -9.71 50.52
CA ALA A 9 -14.68 -10.37 50.14
C ALA A 9 -14.61 -11.85 50.55
N GLY A 10 -15.68 -12.45 51.12
CA GLY A 10 -15.67 -13.80 51.67
C GLY A 10 -16.40 -14.88 50.82
N LEU A 11 -16.98 -14.52 49.67
CA LEU A 11 -17.80 -15.47 48.91
C LEU A 11 -17.25 -15.83 47.50
N PHE A 12 -16.04 -15.44 47.17
CA PHE A 12 -15.43 -15.73 45.86
C PHE A 12 -14.29 -16.74 45.89
N CYS A 13 -13.96 -17.33 47.05
CA CYS A 13 -12.88 -18.31 47.19
C CYS A 13 -13.34 -19.76 47.39
N ALA A 14 -14.65 -20.05 47.39
CA ALA A 14 -15.17 -21.39 47.69
C ALA A 14 -15.73 -22.17 46.50
N VAL A 15 -15.63 -21.65 45.27
CA VAL A 15 -16.15 -22.34 44.05
C VAL A 15 -15.03 -22.87 43.12
N LEU A 16 -13.79 -22.70 43.44
CA LEU A 16 -12.64 -23.16 42.59
C LEU A 16 -11.89 -24.38 43.16
N LEU A 17 -12.42 -25.07 44.19
CA LEU A 17 -11.78 -26.27 44.77
C LEU A 17 -12.60 -27.57 44.64
N GLY A 18 -13.60 -27.62 43.78
CA GLY A 18 -14.51 -28.77 43.63
C GLY A 18 -14.48 -29.47 42.26
N MET A 19 -13.51 -29.22 41.38
CA MET A 19 -13.51 -29.77 40.02
C MET A 19 -12.19 -30.43 39.60
N PHE A 20 -11.48 -31.04 40.53
CA PHE A 20 -10.26 -31.83 40.26
C PHE A 20 -10.34 -33.18 40.97
N LEU A 21 -11.22 -34.07 40.51
CA LEU A 21 -11.17 -35.51 40.82
C LEU A 21 -12.26 -36.20 39.97
N PHE A 22 -11.95 -36.58 38.74
CA PHE A 22 -12.47 -37.71 37.98
C PHE A 22 -11.92 -37.62 36.54
N LEU A 23 -10.68 -38.02 36.36
CA LEU A 23 -10.14 -38.39 35.05
C LEU A 23 -9.44 -39.74 35.22
N SER A 24 -10.17 -40.80 34.93
CA SER A 24 -9.60 -42.11 34.69
C SER A 24 -8.85 -42.12 33.36
N PRO A 25 -7.74 -42.88 33.23
CA PRO A 25 -6.98 -42.93 31.99
C PRO A 25 -7.73 -43.81 30.96
N MET A 26 -8.24 -43.23 29.90
CA MET A 26 -8.59 -43.95 28.68
C MET A 26 -7.33 -44.28 27.90
N THR A 27 -7.06 -45.57 27.76
CA THR A 27 -6.05 -46.15 26.86
C THR A 27 -6.30 -45.68 25.43
N ALA A 28 -5.33 -44.98 24.85
CA ALA A 28 -5.33 -44.59 23.45
C ALA A 28 -5.09 -45.83 22.56
N ALA A 29 -6.10 -46.17 21.77
CA ALA A 29 -5.91 -47.03 20.61
C ALA A 29 -5.22 -46.26 19.51
N THR A 30 -4.03 -46.66 19.14
CA THR A 30 -3.28 -46.17 17.98
C THR A 30 -3.99 -46.66 16.70
N SER A 31 -4.82 -45.81 16.09
CA SER A 31 -5.24 -45.94 14.70
C SER A 31 -4.27 -45.15 13.85
N GLY A 32 -3.60 -45.89 12.92
CA GLY A 32 -2.61 -45.28 12.01
C GLY A 32 -3.22 -44.16 11.20
N ILE A 33 -2.61 -42.99 11.31
CA ILE A 33 -2.79 -41.90 10.39
C ILE A 33 -1.90 -42.24 9.19
N GLN A 34 -2.54 -42.56 8.06
CA GLN A 34 -1.87 -42.62 6.76
C GLN A 34 -1.33 -41.25 6.48
N ASP A 35 -0.04 -41.17 6.13
CA ASP A 35 0.62 -39.98 5.62
C ASP A 35 -0.09 -39.51 4.35
N ASP A 36 -0.77 -38.36 4.43
CA ASP A 36 -1.27 -37.62 3.28
C ASP A 36 -0.06 -37.13 2.46
N PRO A 37 -0.10 -37.25 1.11
CA PRO A 37 1.04 -36.87 0.28
C PRO A 37 1.34 -35.39 0.44
N LEU A 38 2.59 -35.08 0.75
CA LEU A 38 3.26 -33.80 0.85
C LEU A 38 2.66 -32.77 -0.14
N VAL A 39 2.03 -31.75 0.40
CA VAL A 39 1.82 -30.48 -0.31
C VAL A 39 3.20 -30.01 -0.75
N PRO A 40 3.46 -29.78 -2.05
CA PRO A 40 4.76 -29.30 -2.48
C PRO A 40 4.99 -27.92 -1.84
N GLN A 41 6.00 -27.84 -0.99
CA GLN A 41 6.51 -26.55 -0.51
C GLN A 41 6.90 -25.74 -1.74
N PRO A 42 6.55 -24.45 -1.81
CA PRO A 42 7.07 -23.58 -2.86
C PRO A 42 8.60 -23.67 -2.82
N PRO A 43 9.28 -23.71 -3.99
CA PRO A 43 10.73 -23.77 -4.03
C PRO A 43 11.27 -22.67 -3.13
N ALA A 44 12.15 -23.05 -2.20
CA ALA A 44 12.88 -22.10 -1.39
C ALA A 44 13.45 -21.08 -2.37
N MET A 45 13.05 -19.80 -2.23
CA MET A 45 13.71 -18.72 -2.94
C MET A 45 15.16 -18.82 -2.54
N GLU A 46 15.99 -19.34 -3.45
CA GLU A 46 17.43 -19.16 -3.36
C GLU A 46 17.66 -17.68 -3.23
N THR A 47 18.00 -17.25 -2.03
CA THR A 47 18.47 -15.89 -1.80
C THR A 47 19.70 -15.75 -2.65
N ALA A 48 19.56 -15.08 -3.80
CA ALA A 48 20.70 -14.75 -4.64
C ALA A 48 21.81 -14.19 -3.73
N PRO A 49 23.05 -14.62 -3.88
CA PRO A 49 24.14 -14.18 -3.02
C PRO A 49 24.11 -12.66 -2.99
N VAL A 50 24.06 -12.10 -1.79
CA VAL A 50 24.18 -10.66 -1.55
C VAL A 50 25.49 -10.25 -2.21
N GLN A 51 25.40 -9.63 -3.39
CA GLN A 51 26.59 -9.09 -4.05
C GLN A 51 27.22 -8.09 -3.10
N PRO A 52 28.53 -8.16 -2.88
CA PRO A 52 29.20 -7.23 -2.00
C PRO A 52 28.93 -5.80 -2.50
N PRO A 53 28.74 -4.83 -1.59
CA PRO A 53 28.52 -3.44 -1.95
C PRO A 53 29.63 -2.98 -2.90
N VAL A 54 29.25 -2.17 -3.89
CA VAL A 54 30.20 -1.56 -4.86
C VAL A 54 31.44 -1.09 -4.11
N GLN A 55 32.57 -1.74 -4.38
CA GLN A 55 33.81 -1.45 -3.69
C GLN A 55 34.33 -0.10 -4.15
N LEU A 56 34.43 0.86 -3.24
CA LEU A 56 35.22 2.06 -3.44
C LEU A 56 36.68 1.66 -3.27
N GLU A 57 37.28 1.11 -4.31
CA GLU A 57 38.73 0.91 -4.32
C GLU A 57 39.41 2.23 -4.70
N VAL A 58 40.03 2.88 -3.73
CA VAL A 58 40.90 4.01 -3.97
C VAL A 58 42.32 3.49 -3.72
N PRO A 59 43.18 3.47 -4.75
CA PRO A 59 44.55 2.99 -4.60
C PRO A 59 45.28 3.72 -3.45
N GLY A 60 45.88 2.98 -2.54
CA GLY A 60 46.64 3.52 -1.41
C GLY A 60 45.83 3.90 -0.15
N LEU A 61 44.52 3.59 -0.10
CA LEU A 61 43.71 3.79 1.10
C LEU A 61 43.22 2.44 1.68
N ASN A 62 43.22 2.36 3.01
CA ASN A 62 42.61 1.23 3.73
C ASN A 62 41.08 1.35 3.74
N ILE A 63 40.39 0.22 3.69
CA ILE A 63 38.92 0.19 3.63
C ILE A 63 38.33 -0.40 4.90
N VAL A 64 37.54 0.39 5.62
CA VAL A 64 36.72 -0.04 6.74
C VAL A 64 35.26 -0.13 6.31
N LYS A 65 34.63 -1.29 6.53
CA LYS A 65 33.22 -1.56 6.17
C LYS A 65 32.45 -2.04 7.38
N GLY A 66 31.16 -1.70 7.44
CA GLY A 66 30.28 -2.22 8.48
C GLY A 66 28.81 -1.93 8.22
N VAL A 67 28.00 -2.42 9.13
CA VAL A 67 26.56 -2.15 9.20
C VAL A 67 26.22 -1.59 10.57
N ILE A 68 25.20 -0.72 10.60
CA ILE A 68 24.63 -0.23 11.86
C ILE A 68 23.73 -1.33 12.42
N GLU A 69 24.04 -1.81 13.60
CA GLU A 69 23.21 -2.80 14.32
C GLU A 69 22.70 -2.20 15.63
N ASN A 70 23.39 -2.44 16.76
CA ASN A 70 23.02 -1.98 18.09
C ASN A 70 23.90 -0.82 18.58
N ARG A 71 24.50 -0.06 17.69
CA ARG A 71 25.43 1.05 17.99
C ARG A 71 25.23 2.21 17.02
N THR A 72 25.66 3.38 17.43
CA THR A 72 25.66 4.57 16.58
C THR A 72 26.76 4.49 15.53
N LEU A 73 26.67 5.27 14.44
CA LEU A 73 27.76 5.40 13.48
C LEU A 73 29.05 5.92 14.13
N TYR A 74 28.92 6.80 15.11
CA TYR A 74 30.08 7.31 15.87
C TYR A 74 30.82 6.18 16.58
N GLU A 75 30.12 5.36 17.35
CA GLU A 75 30.70 4.20 18.03
C GLU A 75 31.27 3.18 17.04
N ALA A 76 30.60 2.98 15.90
CA ALA A 76 31.05 2.04 14.88
C ALA A 76 32.37 2.47 14.25
N LEU A 77 32.54 3.76 13.93
CA LEU A 77 33.76 4.28 13.31
C LEU A 77 34.92 4.43 14.30
N THR A 78 34.63 4.89 15.54
CA THR A 78 35.68 5.01 16.58
C THR A 78 36.21 3.65 17.03
N ALA A 79 35.39 2.59 16.98
CA ALA A 79 35.84 1.22 17.24
C ALA A 79 36.80 0.68 16.13
N CYS A 80 36.91 1.37 15.01
CA CYS A 80 37.85 1.08 13.93
C CYS A 80 39.06 2.04 13.93
N ASP A 81 39.38 2.62 15.08
CA ASP A 81 40.53 3.54 15.31
C ASP A 81 40.46 4.83 14.47
N ILE A 82 39.29 5.22 13.97
CA ILE A 82 39.08 6.48 13.28
C ILE A 82 39.02 7.61 14.34
N PRO A 83 39.80 8.71 14.17
CA PRO A 83 39.83 9.79 15.13
C PRO A 83 38.45 10.39 15.42
N PRO A 84 38.04 10.56 16.70
CA PRO A 84 36.74 11.17 17.04
C PRO A 84 36.49 12.52 16.40
N SER A 85 37.53 13.34 16.24
CA SER A 85 37.45 14.65 15.55
C SER A 85 37.00 14.53 14.11
N ASP A 86 37.48 13.50 13.41
CA ASP A 86 37.15 13.23 11.98
C ASP A 86 35.72 12.73 11.83
N VAL A 87 35.28 11.83 12.73
CA VAL A 87 33.88 11.34 12.78
C VAL A 87 32.90 12.49 13.06
N LEU A 88 33.25 13.41 13.95
CA LEU A 88 32.42 14.59 14.23
C LEU A 88 32.39 15.59 13.06
N ALA A 89 33.51 15.78 12.35
CA ALA A 89 33.57 16.61 11.14
C ALA A 89 32.71 16.01 10.03
N LEU A 90 32.81 14.69 9.82
CA LEU A 90 31.96 13.94 8.89
C LEU A 90 30.48 14.12 9.22
N SER A 91 30.10 13.90 10.49
CA SER A 91 28.71 14.00 10.94
C SER A 91 28.12 15.41 10.76
N ARG A 92 28.92 16.45 11.04
CA ARG A 92 28.50 17.85 10.80
C ARG A 92 28.29 18.14 9.33
N SER A 93 29.17 17.64 8.46
CA SER A 93 29.08 17.84 7.01
C SER A 93 27.90 17.07 6.39
N PHE A 94 27.52 15.91 6.97
CA PHE A 94 26.37 15.12 6.52
C PHE A 94 25.03 15.73 6.87
N LYS A 95 24.92 16.44 8.00
CA LYS A 95 23.64 16.93 8.55
C LYS A 95 22.70 17.64 7.56
N PRO A 96 23.15 18.45 6.59
CA PRO A 96 22.28 19.07 5.60
C PRO A 96 21.69 18.08 4.59
N VAL A 97 22.32 16.91 4.37
CA VAL A 97 21.94 15.92 3.35
C VAL A 97 21.28 14.70 3.99
N PHE A 98 21.85 14.21 5.09
CA PHE A 98 21.33 13.10 5.88
C PHE A 98 21.71 13.27 7.37
N ASP A 99 20.73 13.15 8.25
CA ASP A 99 20.94 13.20 9.70
C ASP A 99 21.12 11.79 10.27
N PHE A 100 22.29 11.45 10.77
CA PHE A 100 22.59 10.13 11.34
C PHE A 100 21.73 9.74 12.54
N ARG A 101 20.97 10.68 13.14
CA ARG A 101 19.94 10.34 14.13
C ARG A 101 18.76 9.54 13.52
N CYS A 102 18.65 9.56 12.20
CA CYS A 102 17.67 8.77 11.44
C CYS A 102 18.24 7.43 10.96
N SER A 103 19.48 7.07 11.34
CA SER A 103 20.08 5.76 11.01
C SER A 103 19.22 4.61 11.51
N ARG A 104 19.17 3.54 10.72
CA ARG A 104 18.38 2.35 11.03
C ARG A 104 19.28 1.12 11.15
N PRO A 105 18.87 0.09 11.89
CA PRO A 105 19.51 -1.20 11.82
C PRO A 105 19.64 -1.68 10.37
N LYS A 106 20.81 -2.20 10.00
CA LYS A 106 21.21 -2.64 8.65
C LYS A 106 21.61 -1.52 7.68
N ASP A 107 21.60 -0.24 8.05
CA ASP A 107 22.27 0.77 7.25
C ASP A 107 23.77 0.41 7.15
N ALA A 108 24.31 0.46 5.94
CA ALA A 108 25.69 0.07 5.68
C ALA A 108 26.60 1.28 5.46
N TYR A 109 27.86 1.16 5.87
CA TYR A 109 28.86 2.18 5.63
C TYR A 109 30.16 1.59 5.10
N GLN A 110 30.91 2.43 4.39
CA GLN A 110 32.27 2.16 3.94
C GLN A 110 33.10 3.44 4.09
N ALA A 111 34.22 3.37 4.80
CA ALA A 111 35.17 4.44 4.93
C ALA A 111 36.50 4.04 4.26
N CYS A 112 37.03 4.87 3.36
CA CYS A 112 38.39 4.79 2.86
C CYS A 112 39.24 5.71 3.71
N ILE A 113 40.21 5.16 4.43
CA ILE A 113 41.06 5.85 5.39
C ILE A 113 42.53 5.81 4.95
N ASP A 114 43.26 6.88 5.30
CA ASP A 114 44.69 6.99 5.06
C ASP A 114 45.51 6.31 6.19
N ASP A 115 46.83 6.38 6.09
CA ASP A 115 47.78 5.80 7.08
C ASP A 115 47.66 6.44 8.48
N ARG A 116 46.94 7.56 8.63
CA ARG A 116 46.63 8.22 9.91
C ARG A 116 45.23 7.91 10.41
N ASN A 117 44.58 6.89 9.80
CA ASN A 117 43.18 6.51 10.04
C ASN A 117 42.16 7.65 9.77
N GLN A 118 42.51 8.67 8.99
CA GLN A 118 41.60 9.77 8.65
C GLN A 118 40.77 9.38 7.42
N ILE A 119 39.46 9.66 7.50
CA ILE A 119 38.54 9.36 6.39
C ILE A 119 38.82 10.28 5.22
N GLN A 120 39.21 9.73 4.08
CA GLN A 120 39.39 10.44 2.81
C GLN A 120 38.11 10.41 1.97
N LYS A 121 37.40 9.26 2.01
CA LYS A 121 36.13 9.05 1.33
C LYS A 121 35.21 8.19 2.17
N PHE A 122 33.93 8.54 2.21
CA PHE A 122 32.92 7.82 3.01
C PHE A 122 31.67 7.57 2.19
N LEU A 123 31.16 6.37 2.24
CA LEU A 123 29.89 5.96 1.63
C LEU A 123 28.94 5.50 2.73
N TYR A 124 27.72 6.01 2.74
CA TYR A 124 26.65 5.61 3.64
C TYR A 124 25.41 5.19 2.85
N LYS A 125 24.87 4.02 3.16
CA LYS A 125 23.77 3.42 2.41
C LYS A 125 22.64 3.06 3.35
N THR A 126 21.47 3.65 3.15
CA THR A 126 20.26 3.43 3.95
C THR A 126 19.19 2.62 3.19
N GLY A 127 19.48 2.25 1.95
CA GLY A 127 18.58 1.49 1.09
C GLY A 127 19.12 1.34 -0.32
N PRO A 128 18.41 0.63 -1.19
CA PRO A 128 18.88 0.35 -2.55
C PRO A 128 19.07 1.61 -3.41
N LEU A 129 18.39 2.71 -3.08
CA LEU A 129 18.42 4.01 -3.80
C LEU A 129 19.01 5.15 -2.98
N ASP A 130 19.34 4.92 -1.72
CA ASP A 130 19.74 5.96 -0.80
C ASP A 130 21.19 5.75 -0.38
N GLU A 131 22.09 6.12 -1.29
CA GLU A 131 23.53 6.12 -1.09
C GLU A 131 24.03 7.57 -1.01
N TYR A 132 24.83 7.87 0.01
CA TYR A 132 25.40 9.18 0.27
C TYR A 132 26.93 9.06 0.26
N GLU A 133 27.57 9.93 -0.49
CA GLU A 133 29.02 9.97 -0.59
C GLU A 133 29.56 11.24 0.04
N ALA A 134 30.63 11.11 0.83
CA ALA A 134 31.41 12.20 1.34
C ALA A 134 32.86 12.10 0.88
N ILE A 135 33.42 13.20 0.44
CA ILE A 135 34.83 13.33 0.02
C ILE A 135 35.46 14.41 0.88
N LYS A 136 36.62 14.10 1.49
CA LYS A 136 37.38 15.05 2.33
C LYS A 136 37.83 16.25 1.51
N LYS A 137 37.78 17.44 2.12
CA LYS A 137 38.28 18.68 1.56
C LYS A 137 39.56 19.09 2.27
N ASP A 138 40.32 20.01 1.64
CA ASP A 138 41.56 20.56 2.18
C ASP A 138 41.34 21.32 3.50
N ASP A 139 40.15 21.86 3.74
CA ASP A 139 39.75 22.56 4.96
C ASP A 139 39.41 21.62 6.16
N GLY A 140 39.57 20.30 5.98
CA GLY A 140 39.24 19.26 6.97
C GLY A 140 37.75 18.92 7.09
N GLY A 141 36.87 19.58 6.34
CA GLY A 141 35.46 19.23 6.21
C GLY A 141 35.22 18.21 5.10
N TYR A 142 33.93 17.90 4.83
CA TYR A 142 33.55 16.96 3.79
C TYR A 142 32.57 17.62 2.82
N ARG A 143 32.73 17.32 1.51
CA ARG A 143 31.70 17.54 0.52
C ARG A 143 30.79 16.32 0.49
N VAL A 144 29.54 16.50 0.88
CA VAL A 144 28.55 15.44 0.95
C VAL A 144 27.49 15.61 -0.13
N HIS A 145 27.16 14.53 -0.84
CA HIS A 145 26.06 14.50 -1.81
C HIS A 145 25.38 13.13 -1.81
N LYS A 146 24.12 13.11 -2.22
CA LYS A 146 23.40 11.87 -2.51
C LYS A 146 23.81 11.40 -3.91
N ARG A 147 24.23 10.14 -4.03
CA ARG A 147 24.60 9.55 -5.32
C ARG A 147 23.35 9.30 -6.16
N GLU A 148 23.42 9.64 -7.42
CA GLU A 148 22.44 9.16 -8.40
C GLU A 148 22.76 7.73 -8.78
N ILE A 149 21.81 6.82 -8.54
CA ILE A 149 21.97 5.41 -8.84
C ILE A 149 21.32 5.13 -10.18
N ALA A 150 22.11 4.72 -11.15
CA ALA A 150 21.60 4.26 -12.43
C ALA A 150 20.72 3.01 -12.23
N MET A 151 19.55 3.01 -12.85
CA MET A 151 18.59 1.92 -12.85
C MET A 151 18.14 1.65 -14.28
N ASP A 152 18.01 0.38 -14.60
CA ASP A 152 17.37 -0.01 -15.86
C ASP A 152 15.85 0.05 -15.70
N THR A 153 15.19 0.75 -16.60
CA THR A 153 13.72 0.78 -16.66
C THR A 153 13.25 -0.14 -17.78
N LYS A 154 12.55 -1.21 -17.42
CA LYS A 154 11.98 -2.18 -18.36
C LYS A 154 10.45 -2.05 -18.36
N VAL A 155 9.85 -2.08 -19.54
CA VAL A 155 8.39 -2.19 -19.69
C VAL A 155 8.03 -3.68 -19.62
N VAL A 156 7.14 -4.01 -18.70
CA VAL A 156 6.69 -5.38 -18.42
C VAL A 156 5.17 -5.43 -18.51
N SER A 157 4.63 -6.55 -18.98
CA SER A 157 3.20 -6.84 -18.99
C SER A 157 2.90 -8.08 -18.15
N THR A 158 1.82 -8.03 -17.38
CA THR A 158 1.41 -9.12 -16.48
C THR A 158 -0.12 -9.18 -16.40
N VAL A 159 -0.67 -10.38 -16.21
CA VAL A 159 -2.10 -10.61 -15.92
C VAL A 159 -2.26 -11.15 -14.51
N PHE A 160 -3.11 -10.51 -13.75
CA PHE A 160 -3.57 -10.95 -12.44
C PHE A 160 -4.96 -11.57 -12.59
N THR A 161 -5.12 -12.83 -12.20
CA THR A 161 -6.43 -13.51 -12.17
C THR A 161 -6.95 -13.50 -10.73
N ILE A 162 -8.15 -12.99 -10.52
CA ILE A 162 -8.74 -12.84 -9.18
C ILE A 162 -9.44 -14.14 -8.79
N GLU A 163 -8.90 -14.79 -7.76
CA GLU A 163 -9.56 -15.91 -7.09
C GLU A 163 -10.34 -15.44 -5.86
N THR A 164 -9.75 -14.59 -5.04
CA THR A 164 -10.33 -14.05 -3.80
C THR A 164 -10.32 -12.53 -3.77
N SER A 165 -9.18 -11.92 -4.06
CA SER A 165 -8.99 -10.47 -4.03
C SER A 165 -7.87 -10.01 -4.97
N LEU A 166 -7.86 -8.72 -5.32
CA LEU A 166 -6.76 -8.12 -6.09
C LEU A 166 -5.42 -8.26 -5.35
N TYR A 167 -5.40 -8.10 -4.04
CA TYR A 167 -4.17 -8.24 -3.24
C TYR A 167 -3.57 -9.62 -3.35
N GLN A 168 -4.40 -10.65 -3.23
CA GLN A 168 -3.94 -12.04 -3.33
C GLN A 168 -3.46 -12.34 -4.76
N ALA A 169 -4.21 -11.94 -5.78
CA ALA A 169 -3.84 -12.14 -7.19
C ALA A 169 -2.48 -11.51 -7.54
N VAL A 170 -2.19 -10.33 -6.98
CA VAL A 170 -0.90 -9.66 -7.15
C VAL A 170 0.22 -10.41 -6.41
N ALA A 171 -0.03 -10.85 -5.16
CA ALA A 171 0.93 -11.60 -4.37
C ALA A 171 1.28 -12.95 -5.02
N ASP A 172 0.28 -13.68 -5.53
CA ASP A 172 0.45 -14.98 -6.20
C ASP A 172 1.27 -14.87 -7.49
N SER A 173 1.33 -13.68 -8.10
CA SER A 173 2.16 -13.40 -9.28
C SER A 173 3.61 -13.01 -8.93
N GLY A 174 3.98 -12.97 -7.66
CA GLY A 174 5.31 -12.54 -7.18
C GLY A 174 5.51 -11.03 -7.17
N GLU A 175 4.47 -10.22 -7.40
CA GLU A 175 4.54 -8.77 -7.33
C GLU A 175 4.19 -8.26 -5.92
N THR A 176 4.65 -7.05 -5.59
CA THR A 176 4.43 -6.49 -4.26
C THR A 176 3.02 -5.90 -4.11
N GLN A 177 2.53 -5.80 -2.89
CA GLN A 177 1.23 -5.17 -2.58
C GLN A 177 1.11 -3.72 -3.09
N LEU A 178 2.24 -3.04 -3.34
CA LEU A 178 2.25 -1.71 -3.93
C LEU A 178 1.59 -1.71 -5.32
N MET A 179 1.80 -2.76 -6.12
CA MET A 179 1.16 -2.90 -7.44
C MET A 179 -0.37 -2.95 -7.33
N ALA A 180 -0.91 -3.70 -6.37
CA ALA A 180 -2.36 -3.72 -6.12
C ALA A 180 -2.90 -2.32 -5.75
N GLY A 181 -2.14 -1.56 -4.95
CA GLY A 181 -2.46 -0.17 -4.63
C GLY A 181 -2.47 0.73 -5.86
N MET A 182 -1.49 0.60 -6.74
CA MET A 182 -1.38 1.38 -8.00
C MET A 182 -2.55 1.08 -8.96
N ILE A 183 -2.92 -0.20 -9.11
CA ILE A 183 -4.08 -0.62 -9.90
C ILE A 183 -5.37 -0.05 -9.33
N ALA A 184 -5.54 -0.16 -8.00
CA ALA A 184 -6.71 0.37 -7.31
C ALA A 184 -6.85 1.89 -7.46
N ASP A 185 -5.74 2.62 -7.49
CA ASP A 185 -5.73 4.07 -7.69
C ASP A 185 -6.21 4.46 -9.11
N ILE A 186 -5.80 3.71 -10.13
CA ILE A 186 -6.22 3.97 -11.52
C ILE A 186 -7.73 3.80 -11.68
N PHE A 187 -8.29 2.73 -11.13
CA PHE A 187 -9.71 2.42 -11.27
C PHE A 187 -10.58 2.91 -10.11
N ALA A 188 -10.05 3.73 -9.20
CA ALA A 188 -10.73 4.19 -7.98
C ALA A 188 -12.07 4.90 -8.21
N TRP A 189 -12.30 5.40 -9.43
CA TRP A 189 -13.55 6.07 -9.82
C TRP A 189 -14.61 5.11 -10.37
N ASP A 190 -14.21 3.92 -10.83
CA ASP A 190 -15.08 2.96 -11.50
C ASP A 190 -15.27 1.67 -10.71
N ILE A 191 -14.22 1.20 -10.01
CA ILE A 191 -14.19 -0.09 -9.32
C ILE A 191 -14.01 0.12 -7.82
N ASP A 192 -14.86 -0.51 -7.04
CA ASP A 192 -14.66 -0.77 -5.64
C ASP A 192 -14.08 -2.19 -5.52
N PHE A 193 -12.76 -2.28 -5.35
CA PHE A 193 -12.05 -3.57 -5.34
C PHE A 193 -12.40 -4.50 -4.18
N TYR A 194 -13.22 -4.05 -3.23
CA TYR A 194 -13.77 -4.92 -2.20
C TYR A 194 -15.08 -5.63 -2.63
N LEU A 195 -15.91 -4.93 -3.41
CA LEU A 195 -17.26 -5.41 -3.73
C LEU A 195 -17.43 -5.83 -5.19
N TYR A 196 -16.65 -5.27 -6.08
CA TYR A 196 -16.86 -5.39 -7.50
C TYR A 196 -16.27 -6.67 -8.11
N PRO A 197 -15.00 -7.04 -7.81
CA PRO A 197 -14.37 -8.20 -8.42
C PRO A 197 -15.09 -9.51 -8.13
N ARG A 198 -15.06 -10.40 -9.12
CA ARG A 198 -15.54 -11.77 -9.03
C ARG A 198 -14.39 -12.74 -9.26
N LYS A 199 -14.58 -13.97 -8.86
CA LYS A 199 -13.67 -15.06 -9.19
C LYS A 199 -13.53 -15.15 -10.71
N ASN A 200 -12.32 -15.37 -11.20
CA ASN A 200 -11.91 -15.40 -12.60
C ASN A 200 -11.90 -14.03 -13.31
N ASP A 201 -12.24 -12.90 -12.66
CA ASP A 201 -11.97 -11.60 -13.24
C ASP A 201 -10.46 -11.43 -13.44
N ARG A 202 -10.05 -10.79 -14.55
CA ARG A 202 -8.65 -10.62 -14.94
C ARG A 202 -8.27 -9.15 -15.03
N ILE A 203 -7.04 -8.86 -14.65
CA ILE A 203 -6.46 -7.51 -14.78
C ILE A 203 -5.12 -7.62 -15.50
N ALA A 204 -5.07 -7.19 -16.76
CA ALA A 204 -3.83 -7.03 -17.49
C ALA A 204 -3.23 -5.66 -17.21
N VAL A 205 -1.94 -5.60 -16.99
CA VAL A 205 -1.21 -4.37 -16.66
C VAL A 205 0.08 -4.31 -17.46
N VAL A 206 0.34 -3.16 -18.09
CA VAL A 206 1.63 -2.80 -18.70
C VAL A 206 2.24 -1.69 -17.87
N TYR A 207 3.43 -1.90 -17.33
CA TYR A 207 4.04 -1.00 -16.36
C TYR A 207 5.56 -0.94 -16.48
N GLU A 208 6.13 0.10 -15.94
CA GLU A 208 7.56 0.29 -15.85
C GLU A 208 8.10 -0.39 -14.58
N ARG A 209 9.13 -1.22 -14.75
CA ARG A 209 9.84 -1.91 -13.68
C ARG A 209 11.27 -1.40 -13.64
N CYS A 210 11.62 -0.65 -12.59
CA CYS A 210 12.96 -0.13 -12.39
C CYS A 210 13.77 -1.17 -11.63
N VAL A 211 14.83 -1.69 -12.25
CA VAL A 211 15.67 -2.74 -11.71
C VAL A 211 17.11 -2.27 -11.58
N LYS A 212 17.81 -2.79 -10.57
CA LYS A 212 19.25 -2.65 -10.39
C LYS A 212 19.80 -4.05 -10.10
N ASP A 213 20.83 -4.45 -10.82
CA ASP A 213 21.46 -5.78 -10.65
C ASP A 213 20.45 -6.94 -10.72
N GLY A 214 19.44 -6.82 -11.59
CA GLY A 214 18.37 -7.80 -11.77
C GLY A 214 17.25 -7.75 -10.70
N GLN A 215 17.43 -7.02 -9.62
CA GLN A 215 16.42 -6.91 -8.55
C GLN A 215 15.47 -5.76 -8.79
N LEU A 216 14.18 -5.97 -8.48
CA LEU A 216 13.17 -4.92 -8.48
C LEU A 216 13.48 -3.90 -7.38
N ILE A 217 13.70 -2.66 -7.77
CA ILE A 217 13.94 -1.55 -6.84
C ILE A 217 12.64 -0.76 -6.59
N LYS A 218 11.95 -0.42 -7.67
CA LYS A 218 10.64 0.24 -7.61
C LYS A 218 9.84 0.01 -8.88
N TYR A 219 8.54 0.23 -8.80
CA TYR A 219 7.71 0.41 -9.99
C TYR A 219 7.79 1.86 -10.47
N GLY A 220 7.86 2.03 -11.78
CA GLY A 220 7.55 3.28 -12.43
C GLY A 220 6.05 3.47 -12.59
N ARG A 221 5.60 4.00 -13.71
CA ARG A 221 4.17 4.23 -13.97
C ARG A 221 3.52 2.99 -14.60
N ILE A 222 2.26 2.79 -14.30
CA ILE A 222 1.43 1.88 -15.11
C ILE A 222 1.11 2.62 -16.41
N LEU A 223 1.50 2.04 -17.54
CA LEU A 223 1.33 2.64 -18.87
C LEU A 223 -0.05 2.32 -19.45
N ALA A 224 -0.56 1.12 -19.15
CA ALA A 224 -1.90 0.68 -19.49
C ALA A 224 -2.39 -0.35 -18.49
N ALA A 225 -3.70 -0.39 -18.25
CA ALA A 225 -4.36 -1.43 -17.49
C ALA A 225 -5.72 -1.75 -18.12
N ARG A 226 -6.09 -3.03 -18.10
CA ARG A 226 -7.41 -3.51 -18.55
C ARG A 226 -7.96 -4.48 -17.52
N TYR A 227 -9.13 -4.17 -17.00
CA TYR A 227 -9.91 -5.04 -16.15
C TYR A 227 -10.95 -5.74 -17.03
N GLU A 228 -10.95 -7.06 -17.04
CA GLU A 228 -11.95 -7.91 -17.67
C GLU A 228 -12.70 -8.65 -16.58
N GLY A 229 -13.98 -8.34 -16.46
CA GLY A 229 -14.83 -8.94 -15.45
C GLY A 229 -16.17 -9.35 -16.00
N GLU A 230 -16.81 -10.30 -15.31
CA GLU A 230 -18.14 -10.81 -15.63
C GLU A 230 -19.16 -9.68 -15.87
N ARG A 231 -19.08 -8.60 -15.09
CA ARG A 231 -20.06 -7.50 -15.13
C ARG A 231 -19.75 -6.44 -16.16
N LYS A 232 -18.49 -6.09 -16.32
CA LYS A 232 -18.06 -5.00 -17.20
C LYS A 232 -16.54 -4.97 -17.31
N ASN A 233 -16.06 -4.54 -18.48
CA ASN A 233 -14.66 -4.28 -18.76
C ASN A 233 -14.34 -2.79 -18.56
N PHE A 234 -13.11 -2.50 -18.11
CA PHE A 234 -12.58 -1.16 -18.00
C PHE A 234 -11.17 -1.12 -18.56
N SER A 235 -10.84 -0.04 -19.28
CA SER A 235 -9.50 0.19 -19.80
C SER A 235 -8.96 1.53 -19.29
N ALA A 236 -7.67 1.59 -19.06
CA ALA A 236 -6.96 2.76 -18.59
C ALA A 236 -5.64 2.88 -19.35
N PHE A 237 -5.44 3.97 -20.06
CA PHE A 237 -4.21 4.27 -20.79
C PHE A 237 -3.62 5.57 -20.28
N LEU A 238 -2.37 5.52 -19.86
CA LEU A 238 -1.62 6.70 -19.47
C LEU A 238 -1.35 7.57 -20.71
N PHE A 239 -1.69 8.84 -20.64
CA PHE A 239 -1.33 9.81 -21.65
C PHE A 239 -0.68 11.02 -21.01
N ASN A 240 0.49 11.37 -21.55
CA ASN A 240 1.24 12.56 -21.16
C ASN A 240 1.78 13.20 -22.44
N ASP A 241 1.42 14.46 -22.68
CA ASP A 241 1.89 15.26 -23.81
C ASP A 241 2.59 16.55 -23.35
N GLY A 242 3.03 16.59 -22.09
CA GLY A 242 3.65 17.75 -21.46
C GLY A 242 2.67 18.79 -20.92
N GLN A 243 1.42 18.82 -21.40
CA GLN A 243 0.35 19.67 -20.87
C GLN A 243 -0.73 18.90 -20.11
N PHE A 244 -0.92 17.63 -20.48
CA PHE A 244 -1.86 16.71 -19.87
C PHE A 244 -1.10 15.50 -19.35
N ASP A 245 -1.41 15.09 -18.13
CA ASP A 245 -0.88 13.88 -17.52
C ASP A 245 -2.02 13.16 -16.78
N GLY A 246 -2.39 11.96 -17.26
CA GLY A 246 -3.48 11.21 -16.65
C GLY A 246 -3.89 9.95 -17.42
N TYR A 247 -4.88 9.25 -16.84
CA TYR A 247 -5.43 8.04 -17.43
C TYR A 247 -6.75 8.31 -18.16
N PHE A 248 -6.88 7.72 -19.34
CA PHE A 248 -8.04 7.83 -20.22
C PHE A 248 -8.49 6.44 -20.66
N ASP A 249 -9.79 6.30 -20.94
CA ASP A 249 -10.32 5.10 -21.61
C ASP A 249 -9.96 5.11 -23.11
N GLU A 250 -10.31 4.05 -23.82
CA GLU A 250 -10.04 3.89 -25.26
C GLU A 250 -10.63 5.03 -26.13
N ASN A 251 -11.65 5.71 -25.64
CA ASN A 251 -12.34 6.80 -26.30
C ASN A 251 -11.80 8.18 -25.90
N GLY A 252 -10.69 8.24 -25.17
CA GLY A 252 -10.12 9.49 -24.67
C GLY A 252 -10.96 10.17 -23.59
N GLN A 253 -11.85 9.40 -22.92
CA GLN A 253 -12.58 9.89 -21.76
C GLN A 253 -11.68 9.74 -20.51
N PRO A 254 -11.47 10.78 -19.71
CA PRO A 254 -10.64 10.68 -18.52
C PRO A 254 -11.27 9.74 -17.50
N LEU A 255 -10.47 8.89 -16.86
CA LEU A 255 -10.93 8.06 -15.76
C LEU A 255 -11.21 8.91 -14.52
N LYS A 256 -10.47 9.99 -14.33
CA LYS A 256 -10.65 10.91 -13.21
C LYS A 256 -12.04 11.53 -13.23
N LYS A 257 -12.81 11.29 -12.16
CA LYS A 257 -14.15 11.85 -11.95
C LYS A 257 -14.12 12.86 -10.80
N MET A 258 -15.17 13.65 -10.67
CA MET A 258 -15.28 14.66 -9.62
C MET A 258 -15.17 14.05 -8.22
N PHE A 259 -15.71 12.82 -8.02
CA PHE A 259 -15.66 12.10 -6.75
C PHE A 259 -15.07 10.71 -6.93
N LEU A 260 -14.20 10.31 -6.00
CA LEU A 260 -13.84 8.90 -5.82
C LEU A 260 -15.09 8.08 -5.47
N ARG A 261 -15.09 6.81 -5.79
CA ARG A 261 -16.19 5.90 -5.47
C ARG A 261 -16.34 5.68 -3.97
N THR A 262 -15.22 5.52 -3.28
CA THR A 262 -15.16 5.27 -1.83
C THR A 262 -14.12 6.18 -1.16
N PRO A 263 -14.30 6.53 0.12
CA PRO A 263 -13.30 7.29 0.87
C PRO A 263 -12.16 6.42 1.43
N VAL A 264 -12.24 5.09 1.30
CA VAL A 264 -11.22 4.11 1.72
C VAL A 264 -10.95 3.13 0.59
N LYS A 265 -9.69 2.78 0.32
CA LYS A 265 -9.32 1.97 -0.85
C LYS A 265 -9.90 0.55 -0.81
N PHE A 266 -9.95 -0.06 0.38
CA PHE A 266 -10.34 -1.45 0.60
C PHE A 266 -11.33 -1.57 1.77
N GLY A 267 -12.25 -0.61 1.90
CA GLY A 267 -13.27 -0.62 2.93
C GLY A 267 -14.50 -1.41 2.48
N LYS A 268 -14.97 -2.34 3.33
CA LYS A 268 -16.23 -3.03 3.11
C LYS A 268 -17.41 -2.11 3.36
N MET A 269 -18.33 -1.98 2.41
CA MET A 269 -19.61 -1.31 2.68
C MET A 269 -20.44 -2.15 3.67
N THR A 270 -20.53 -1.68 4.92
CA THR A 270 -21.26 -2.36 6.00
C THR A 270 -22.70 -1.87 6.12
N SER A 271 -22.98 -0.64 5.64
CA SER A 271 -24.33 -0.10 5.64
C SER A 271 -24.53 0.90 4.51
N ALA A 272 -25.61 0.71 3.75
CA ALA A 272 -25.98 1.60 2.65
C ALA A 272 -26.76 2.83 3.13
N TYR A 273 -26.81 3.87 2.28
CA TYR A 273 -27.72 5.01 2.43
C TYR A 273 -29.18 4.53 2.43
N SER A 274 -29.99 5.04 3.36
CA SER A 274 -31.41 4.70 3.45
C SER A 274 -32.20 5.86 4.07
N ILE A 275 -33.30 6.22 3.47
CA ILE A 275 -34.23 7.23 4.03
C ILE A 275 -34.99 6.72 5.27
N ARG A 276 -35.09 5.39 5.44
CA ARG A 276 -35.77 4.74 6.56
C ARG A 276 -35.12 3.41 6.88
N ARG A 277 -34.38 3.33 7.97
CA ARG A 277 -33.69 2.11 8.46
C ARG A 277 -33.97 1.94 9.96
N PHE A 278 -34.13 0.70 10.41
CA PHE A 278 -34.16 0.38 11.83
C PHE A 278 -32.77 0.59 12.43
N HIS A 279 -32.65 1.49 13.40
CA HIS A 279 -31.35 1.85 13.98
C HIS A 279 -31.01 0.87 15.14
N PRO A 280 -29.88 0.12 15.07
CA PRO A 280 -29.59 -0.96 16.00
C PRO A 280 -29.44 -0.50 17.47
N ILE A 281 -28.92 0.71 17.69
CA ILE A 281 -28.70 1.26 19.04
C ILE A 281 -29.98 1.93 19.56
N SER A 282 -30.61 2.83 18.79
CA SER A 282 -31.77 3.58 19.26
C SER A 282 -33.11 2.82 19.17
N LYS A 283 -33.10 1.62 18.55
CA LYS A 283 -34.29 0.77 18.36
C LYS A 283 -35.49 1.48 17.70
N ARG A 284 -35.21 2.48 16.87
CA ARG A 284 -36.23 3.30 16.14
C ARG A 284 -35.86 3.38 14.66
N TYR A 285 -36.85 3.61 13.81
CA TYR A 285 -36.61 3.93 12.41
C TYR A 285 -35.98 5.31 12.28
N LYS A 286 -34.83 5.39 11.64
CA LYS A 286 -34.07 6.60 11.36
C LYS A 286 -33.51 6.59 9.95
N ALA A 287 -33.36 7.75 9.34
CA ALA A 287 -32.61 7.85 8.11
C ALA A 287 -31.12 7.56 8.36
N HIS A 288 -30.50 6.83 7.45
CA HIS A 288 -29.05 6.67 7.36
C HIS A 288 -28.56 7.57 6.22
N THR A 289 -28.05 8.72 6.57
CA THR A 289 -27.76 9.84 5.64
C THR A 289 -26.45 9.67 4.86
N GLY A 290 -25.76 8.53 5.03
CA GLY A 290 -24.50 8.21 4.38
C GLY A 290 -24.36 6.73 4.04
N ILE A 291 -23.14 6.35 3.74
CA ILE A 291 -22.69 4.96 3.57
C ILE A 291 -21.62 4.69 4.63
N ASP A 292 -21.72 3.55 5.31
CA ASP A 292 -20.70 3.13 6.25
C ASP A 292 -19.72 2.18 5.55
N TYR A 293 -18.44 2.53 5.60
CA TYR A 293 -17.34 1.68 5.11
C TYR A 293 -16.52 1.17 6.30
N GLY A 294 -16.67 -0.13 6.60
CA GLY A 294 -15.90 -0.83 7.64
C GLY A 294 -14.45 -1.04 7.18
N ALA A 295 -13.53 -0.68 8.06
CA ALA A 295 -12.09 -0.90 7.89
C ALA A 295 -11.40 -0.84 9.26
N PRO A 296 -10.23 -1.46 9.46
CA PRO A 296 -9.49 -1.41 10.72
C PRO A 296 -9.23 0.03 11.19
N THR A 297 -9.28 0.25 12.50
CA THR A 297 -8.93 1.55 13.09
C THR A 297 -7.53 1.98 12.64
N GLY A 298 -7.40 3.26 12.25
CA GLY A 298 -6.13 3.80 11.71
C GLY A 298 -6.00 3.72 10.19
N THR A 299 -6.88 3.00 9.49
CA THR A 299 -6.92 2.98 8.01
C THR A 299 -7.06 4.39 7.46
N ALA A 300 -6.36 4.69 6.37
CA ALA A 300 -6.39 6.01 5.74
C ALA A 300 -7.77 6.32 5.15
N ILE A 301 -8.29 7.51 5.45
CA ILE A 301 -9.48 8.10 4.82
C ILE A 301 -9.01 9.17 3.85
N PHE A 302 -9.46 9.09 2.60
CA PHE A 302 -9.08 9.99 1.52
C PHE A 302 -10.17 11.02 1.24
N ALA A 303 -9.78 12.25 0.91
CA ALA A 303 -10.71 13.24 0.35
C ALA A 303 -11.25 12.70 -0.98
N THR A 304 -12.55 12.55 -1.10
CA THR A 304 -13.16 11.99 -2.32
C THR A 304 -13.21 12.98 -3.48
N ALA A 305 -12.98 14.28 -3.24
CA ALA A 305 -12.87 15.33 -4.26
C ALA A 305 -11.99 16.47 -3.75
N ASN A 306 -11.51 17.31 -4.69
CA ASN A 306 -10.82 18.57 -4.35
C ASN A 306 -11.78 19.50 -3.59
N GLY A 307 -11.29 20.19 -2.56
CA GLY A 307 -12.12 21.11 -1.79
C GLY A 307 -11.38 21.83 -0.67
N ARG A 308 -12.17 22.49 0.17
CA ARG A 308 -11.68 23.19 1.37
C ARG A 308 -12.35 22.62 2.61
N VAL A 309 -11.56 22.30 3.61
CA VAL A 309 -12.06 21.85 4.92
C VAL A 309 -12.86 22.99 5.56
N THR A 310 -14.12 22.72 5.92
CA THR A 310 -14.99 23.69 6.61
C THR A 310 -15.21 23.34 8.06
N PHE A 311 -15.02 22.07 8.45
CA PHE A 311 -15.13 21.61 9.82
C PHE A 311 -14.13 20.47 10.08
N SER A 312 -13.50 20.49 11.24
CA SER A 312 -12.63 19.42 11.73
C SER A 312 -12.68 19.43 13.26
N GLY A 313 -13.40 18.48 13.85
CA GLY A 313 -13.62 18.48 15.29
C GLY A 313 -14.64 17.42 15.74
N TRP A 314 -15.09 17.55 17.00
CA TRP A 314 -16.12 16.67 17.56
C TRP A 314 -17.52 17.18 17.23
N LYS A 315 -18.42 16.30 16.79
CA LYS A 315 -19.83 16.59 16.58
C LYS A 315 -20.69 15.43 17.10
N SER A 316 -21.74 15.77 17.87
CA SER A 316 -22.63 14.77 18.47
C SER A 316 -23.17 13.79 17.41
N GLY A 317 -23.17 12.51 17.76
CA GLY A 317 -23.50 11.41 16.86
C GLY A 317 -22.35 10.97 15.97
N TYR A 318 -21.69 11.89 15.27
CA TYR A 318 -20.57 11.62 14.34
C TYR A 318 -19.24 11.33 15.05
N GLY A 319 -19.07 11.72 16.31
CA GLY A 319 -17.76 11.68 16.95
C GLY A 319 -16.80 12.69 16.33
N LYS A 320 -15.56 12.28 16.04
CA LYS A 320 -14.60 13.08 15.28
C LYS A 320 -15.03 13.12 13.80
N LEU A 321 -15.37 14.32 13.34
CA LEU A 321 -15.92 14.59 12.02
C LEU A 321 -15.01 15.55 11.24
N LEU A 322 -14.78 15.24 9.97
CA LEU A 322 -14.24 16.15 8.97
C LEU A 322 -15.32 16.49 7.95
N ILE A 323 -15.45 17.77 7.58
CA ILE A 323 -16.32 18.22 6.48
C ILE A 323 -15.49 18.97 5.46
N ILE A 324 -15.64 18.60 4.20
CA ILE A 324 -15.00 19.26 3.06
C ILE A 324 -16.07 19.86 2.17
N LYS A 325 -15.95 21.15 1.86
CA LYS A 325 -16.78 21.85 0.87
C LYS A 325 -16.11 21.79 -0.49
N HIS A 326 -16.86 21.37 -1.50
CA HIS A 326 -16.45 21.25 -2.90
C HIS A 326 -17.16 22.27 -3.77
N PRO A 327 -16.77 22.46 -5.03
CA PRO A 327 -17.53 23.27 -5.99
C PRO A 327 -18.99 22.82 -6.14
N ASN A 328 -19.84 23.69 -6.70
CA ASN A 328 -21.24 23.42 -7.04
C ASN A 328 -22.12 22.98 -5.86
N GLY A 329 -21.84 23.49 -4.65
CA GLY A 329 -22.64 23.25 -3.46
C GLY A 329 -22.50 21.87 -2.82
N TYR A 330 -21.54 21.06 -3.30
CA TYR A 330 -21.26 19.77 -2.71
C TYR A 330 -20.49 19.87 -1.40
N GLN A 331 -20.78 18.95 -0.48
CA GLN A 331 -20.03 18.74 0.74
C GLN A 331 -19.86 17.25 0.99
N THR A 332 -18.72 16.83 1.53
CA THR A 332 -18.50 15.47 2.01
C THR A 332 -18.19 15.45 3.49
N TYR A 333 -18.75 14.46 4.17
CA TYR A 333 -18.63 14.22 5.61
C TYR A 333 -17.93 12.92 5.86
N TYR A 334 -16.99 12.92 6.81
CA TYR A 334 -16.20 11.75 7.22
C TYR A 334 -16.29 11.62 8.73
N GLY A 335 -17.25 10.80 9.20
CA GLY A 335 -17.55 10.61 10.62
C GLY A 335 -16.81 9.43 11.24
N HIS A 336 -16.91 9.32 12.56
CA HIS A 336 -16.35 8.27 13.42
C HIS A 336 -14.82 8.13 13.37
N CYS A 337 -14.10 9.18 12.92
CA CYS A 337 -12.65 9.16 12.76
C CYS A 337 -11.92 8.92 14.10
N SER A 338 -10.80 8.18 14.06
CA SER A 338 -9.86 8.10 15.18
C SER A 338 -8.96 9.34 15.25
N ARG A 339 -8.54 9.86 14.07
CA ARG A 339 -7.67 11.04 13.96
C ARG A 339 -8.06 11.90 12.76
N LEU A 340 -8.13 13.22 12.97
CA LEU A 340 -8.32 14.22 11.92
C LEU A 340 -6.94 14.81 11.57
N LEU A 341 -6.61 14.86 10.28
CA LEU A 341 -5.29 15.27 9.79
C LEU A 341 -5.28 16.64 9.12
N LYS A 342 -6.46 17.25 8.98
CA LYS A 342 -6.65 18.54 8.33
C LYS A 342 -7.43 19.48 9.24
N LYS A 343 -7.11 20.78 9.17
CA LYS A 343 -7.76 21.86 9.94
C LYS A 343 -8.73 22.63 9.03
N PRO A 344 -9.77 23.30 9.60
CA PRO A 344 -10.62 24.22 8.86
C PRO A 344 -9.80 25.27 8.09
N GLY A 345 -10.24 25.61 6.89
CA GLY A 345 -9.55 26.54 5.97
C GLY A 345 -8.56 25.88 5.03
N GLN A 346 -8.00 24.71 5.33
CA GLN A 346 -7.04 24.04 4.47
C GLN A 346 -7.67 23.53 3.17
N LEU A 347 -6.94 23.69 2.07
CA LEU A 347 -7.25 23.04 0.79
C LEU A 347 -6.82 21.59 0.84
N VAL A 348 -7.59 20.75 0.19
CA VAL A 348 -7.32 19.33 0.03
C VAL A 348 -7.55 18.91 -1.42
N GLU A 349 -6.72 17.98 -1.87
CA GLU A 349 -6.85 17.38 -3.19
C GLU A 349 -7.55 16.02 -3.11
N GLN A 350 -8.23 15.64 -4.19
CA GLN A 350 -8.80 14.31 -4.33
C GLN A 350 -7.71 13.24 -4.16
N GLY A 351 -8.00 12.22 -3.35
CA GLY A 351 -7.03 11.18 -3.03
C GLY A 351 -6.04 11.53 -1.91
N GLN A 352 -6.07 12.77 -1.39
CA GLN A 352 -5.24 13.15 -0.25
C GLN A 352 -5.78 12.53 1.04
N VAL A 353 -4.87 11.99 1.88
CA VAL A 353 -5.25 11.47 3.21
C VAL A 353 -5.65 12.63 4.11
N VAL A 354 -6.88 12.59 4.65
CA VAL A 354 -7.48 13.67 5.43
C VAL A 354 -7.85 13.28 6.86
N ALA A 355 -8.05 11.97 7.10
CA ALA A 355 -8.38 11.42 8.42
C ALA A 355 -7.97 9.95 8.52
N ARG A 356 -8.23 9.34 9.68
CA ARG A 356 -8.05 7.91 9.93
C ARG A 356 -9.36 7.30 10.44
N VAL A 357 -9.68 6.08 9.98
CA VAL A 357 -10.85 5.31 10.43
C VAL A 357 -10.78 5.11 11.95
N GLY A 358 -11.91 5.17 12.60
CA GLY A 358 -12.08 4.94 14.03
C GLY A 358 -13.44 4.40 14.40
N GLN A 359 -13.83 4.62 15.66
CA GLN A 359 -15.10 4.19 16.25
C GLN A 359 -15.62 5.24 17.22
N THR A 360 -15.35 6.54 16.95
CA THR A 360 -15.77 7.62 17.85
C THR A 360 -17.23 8.01 17.62
N GLY A 361 -17.91 8.53 18.65
CA GLY A 361 -19.34 8.88 18.60
C GLY A 361 -20.26 7.67 18.68
N VAL A 362 -21.36 7.66 17.94
CA VAL A 362 -22.36 6.58 17.95
C VAL A 362 -22.01 5.56 16.87
N ALA A 363 -21.06 4.67 17.16
CA ALA A 363 -20.56 3.65 16.25
C ALA A 363 -20.51 2.28 16.95
N THR A 364 -20.94 1.22 16.27
CA THR A 364 -20.95 -0.16 16.77
C THR A 364 -19.63 -0.93 16.53
N GLY A 365 -18.78 -0.42 15.63
CA GLY A 365 -17.48 -1.00 15.28
C GLY A 365 -16.66 -0.02 14.43
N PRO A 366 -15.39 -0.33 14.13
CA PRO A 366 -14.54 0.55 13.35
C PRO A 366 -15.05 0.72 11.92
N HIS A 367 -15.38 1.96 11.53
CA HIS A 367 -15.81 2.32 10.18
C HIS A 367 -15.68 3.85 9.96
N VAL A 368 -15.78 4.27 8.71
CA VAL A 368 -16.04 5.67 8.36
C VAL A 368 -17.50 5.81 7.90
N HIS A 369 -18.23 6.72 8.50
CA HIS A 369 -19.54 7.18 8.03
C HIS A 369 -19.30 8.26 6.98
N TYR A 370 -19.64 7.98 5.72
CA TYR A 370 -19.40 8.85 4.58
C TYR A 370 -20.70 9.39 4.02
N GLU A 371 -20.85 10.74 4.03
CA GLU A 371 -21.99 11.40 3.40
C GLU A 371 -21.56 12.28 2.24
N VAL A 372 -22.44 12.39 1.25
CA VAL A 372 -22.43 13.47 0.26
C VAL A 372 -23.66 14.31 0.47
N ARG A 373 -23.49 15.64 0.52
CA ARG A 373 -24.57 16.60 0.61
C ARG A 373 -24.52 17.58 -0.56
N ILE A 374 -25.69 17.97 -1.05
CA ILE A 374 -25.85 19.01 -2.05
C ILE A 374 -26.69 20.12 -1.40
N ASN A 375 -26.15 21.34 -1.33
CA ASN A 375 -26.80 22.49 -0.65
C ASN A 375 -27.30 22.12 0.75
N GLY A 376 -26.48 21.38 1.51
CA GLY A 376 -26.78 20.97 2.89
C GLY A 376 -27.67 19.72 3.02
N LYS A 377 -28.35 19.26 1.97
CA LYS A 377 -29.23 18.08 1.99
C LYS A 377 -28.44 16.81 1.69
N PRO A 378 -28.54 15.77 2.52
CA PRO A 378 -27.87 14.48 2.26
C PRO A 378 -28.48 13.79 1.03
N VAL A 379 -27.62 13.24 0.19
CA VAL A 379 -27.99 12.46 -1.00
C VAL A 379 -27.28 11.10 -0.95
N ASN A 380 -27.83 10.11 -1.65
CA ASN A 380 -27.15 8.82 -1.75
C ASN A 380 -25.82 8.96 -2.50
N PRO A 381 -24.66 8.71 -1.84
CA PRO A 381 -23.34 8.85 -2.47
C PRO A 381 -23.18 8.03 -3.77
N ASN A 382 -23.87 6.89 -3.89
CA ASN A 382 -23.81 6.05 -5.08
C ASN A 382 -24.53 6.63 -6.30
N THR A 383 -25.47 7.55 -6.11
CA THR A 383 -26.27 8.17 -7.19
C THR A 383 -25.76 9.54 -7.60
N VAL A 384 -24.77 10.09 -6.90
CA VAL A 384 -24.17 11.38 -7.27
C VAL A 384 -23.62 11.27 -8.68
N LYS A 385 -24.13 12.12 -9.59
CA LYS A 385 -23.63 12.19 -10.97
C LYS A 385 -22.13 12.49 -10.93
N LYS A 386 -21.37 11.53 -11.37
CA LYS A 386 -19.91 11.64 -11.45
C LYS A 386 -19.58 12.46 -12.70
N SER A 387 -19.66 13.79 -12.60
CA SER A 387 -19.15 14.67 -13.67
C SER A 387 -17.72 14.26 -13.99
N ARG A 388 -17.48 13.87 -15.23
CA ARG A 388 -16.13 13.61 -15.73
C ARG A 388 -15.39 14.94 -15.89
N VAL A 389 -14.09 14.91 -15.75
CA VAL A 389 -13.21 15.95 -16.28
C VAL A 389 -13.43 15.98 -17.80
N SER A 390 -13.19 17.11 -18.46
CA SER A 390 -13.42 17.23 -19.92
C SER A 390 -12.65 16.14 -20.69
N PRO A 391 -13.26 15.53 -21.71
CA PRO A 391 -12.59 14.60 -22.60
C PRO A 391 -11.37 15.21 -23.27
N LEU A 392 -10.49 14.37 -23.82
CA LEU A 392 -9.40 14.85 -24.67
C LEU A 392 -9.98 15.63 -25.85
N LYS A 393 -9.41 16.80 -26.10
CA LYS A 393 -9.78 17.62 -27.25
C LYS A 393 -9.47 16.88 -28.57
N PRO A 394 -10.24 17.13 -29.65
CA PRO A 394 -10.03 16.48 -30.94
C PRO A 394 -8.57 16.57 -31.44
N GLU A 395 -7.91 17.70 -31.22
CA GLU A 395 -6.53 17.94 -31.66
C GLU A 395 -5.53 16.98 -31.01
N ARG A 396 -5.84 16.49 -29.80
CA ARG A 396 -4.98 15.55 -29.03
C ARG A 396 -5.32 14.09 -29.28
N MET A 397 -6.49 13.81 -29.87
CA MET A 397 -6.97 12.46 -30.06
C MET A 397 -6.07 11.64 -30.99
N ALA A 398 -5.49 12.25 -32.02
CA ALA A 398 -4.57 11.57 -32.94
C ALA A 398 -3.30 11.10 -32.22
N ALA A 399 -2.68 11.98 -31.42
CA ALA A 399 -1.50 11.66 -30.61
C ALA A 399 -1.84 10.59 -29.55
N PHE A 400 -2.96 10.72 -28.86
CA PHE A 400 -3.44 9.73 -27.90
C PHE A 400 -3.61 8.34 -28.55
N LYS A 401 -4.34 8.24 -29.66
CA LYS A 401 -4.54 6.98 -30.38
C LYS A 401 -3.22 6.34 -30.84
N LYS A 402 -2.24 7.13 -31.24
CA LYS A 402 -0.90 6.64 -31.57
C LYS A 402 -0.23 6.03 -30.34
N THR A 403 -0.23 6.76 -29.22
CA THR A 403 0.38 6.34 -27.95
C THR A 403 -0.25 5.04 -27.42
N ILE A 404 -1.57 4.90 -27.43
CA ILE A 404 -2.23 3.73 -26.84
C ILE A 404 -2.18 2.49 -27.74
N ARG A 405 -1.93 2.62 -29.03
CA ARG A 405 -1.95 1.48 -30.00
C ARG A 405 -0.99 0.37 -29.59
N GLU A 406 0.24 0.72 -29.26
CA GLU A 406 1.25 -0.25 -28.83
C GLU A 406 0.89 -0.85 -27.47
N ARG A 407 0.45 -0.04 -26.52
CA ARG A 407 0.03 -0.47 -25.20
C ARG A 407 -1.18 -1.39 -25.23
N MET A 408 -2.14 -1.13 -26.10
CA MET A 408 -3.28 -2.03 -26.34
C MET A 408 -2.83 -3.39 -26.87
N ARG A 409 -1.84 -3.43 -27.80
CA ARG A 409 -1.28 -4.69 -28.28
C ARG A 409 -0.67 -5.49 -27.15
N LEU A 410 0.15 -4.86 -26.29
CA LEU A 410 0.78 -5.54 -25.14
C LEU A 410 -0.25 -6.07 -24.14
N VAL A 411 -1.30 -5.28 -23.84
CA VAL A 411 -2.39 -5.70 -22.94
C VAL A 411 -3.15 -6.89 -23.52
N ASN A 412 -3.51 -6.85 -24.82
CA ASN A 412 -4.26 -7.92 -25.47
C ASN A 412 -3.42 -9.20 -25.58
N HIS A 413 -2.14 -9.08 -25.97
CA HIS A 413 -1.22 -10.21 -26.08
C HIS A 413 -1.12 -11.00 -24.77
N VAL A 414 -0.89 -10.31 -23.64
CA VAL A 414 -0.73 -11.00 -22.36
C VAL A 414 -2.05 -11.62 -21.85
N LEU A 415 -3.20 -11.07 -22.25
CA LEU A 415 -4.51 -11.67 -21.96
C LEU A 415 -4.75 -12.95 -22.77
N GLU A 416 -4.35 -12.95 -24.06
CA GLU A 416 -4.48 -14.09 -24.97
C GLU A 416 -3.53 -15.23 -24.57
N GLU A 417 -2.27 -14.95 -24.25
CA GLU A 417 -1.29 -15.96 -23.80
C GLU A 417 -1.80 -16.76 -22.59
N LYS A 418 -2.28 -16.08 -21.53
CA LYS A 418 -2.84 -16.77 -20.37
C LYS A 418 -4.15 -17.51 -20.68
N THR A 419 -4.93 -17.07 -21.65
CA THR A 419 -6.15 -17.78 -22.07
C THR A 419 -5.78 -19.09 -22.75
N ASN A 420 -4.77 -19.08 -23.60
CA ASN A 420 -4.29 -20.28 -24.31
C ASN A 420 -3.65 -21.31 -23.36
N LEU A 421 -2.94 -20.85 -22.32
CA LEU A 421 -2.36 -21.72 -21.28
C LEU A 421 -3.45 -22.42 -20.43
N VAL A 422 -4.58 -21.77 -20.22
CA VAL A 422 -5.71 -22.35 -19.45
C VAL A 422 -6.55 -23.30 -20.33
N MET A 423 -6.54 -23.11 -21.66
CA MET A 423 -7.33 -23.94 -22.60
C MET A 423 -6.58 -25.16 -23.14
N GLN A 424 -5.28 -25.34 -22.87
CA GLN A 424 -4.61 -26.60 -23.14
C GLN A 424 -4.93 -27.57 -22.00
N PRO A 425 -5.84 -28.57 -22.19
CA PRO A 425 -6.00 -29.65 -21.23
C PRO A 425 -4.68 -30.37 -21.14
N GLY A 426 -4.18 -30.53 -19.93
CA GLY A 426 -2.88 -31.18 -19.69
C GLY A 426 -2.80 -32.53 -20.39
N GLU A 427 -1.65 -32.81 -20.97
CA GLU A 427 -1.22 -34.15 -21.45
C GLU A 427 -1.23 -35.23 -20.35
N SER A 428 -1.92 -35.02 -19.21
CA SER A 428 -2.05 -36.01 -18.13
C SER A 428 -2.93 -37.22 -18.50
N ASP A 429 -3.82 -37.11 -19.50
CA ASP A 429 -4.68 -38.23 -19.90
C ASP A 429 -4.01 -39.22 -20.87
N ALA A 430 -2.88 -38.87 -21.46
CA ALA A 430 -2.14 -39.79 -22.33
C ALA A 430 -1.30 -40.83 -21.55
N LEU A 431 -0.94 -40.57 -20.31
CA LEU A 431 -0.16 -41.48 -19.46
C LEU A 431 -1.01 -42.50 -18.72
N ASP A 432 -2.28 -42.23 -18.47
CA ASP A 432 -3.21 -43.19 -17.83
C ASP A 432 -3.80 -44.22 -18.78
N SER A 433 -3.88 -43.89 -20.08
CA SER A 433 -4.30 -44.86 -21.11
C SER A 433 -3.21 -45.89 -21.44
N ALA A 434 -1.93 -45.58 -21.22
CA ALA A 434 -0.80 -46.51 -21.43
C ALA A 434 -0.62 -47.47 -20.24
N ARG A 435 -1.07 -47.14 -19.03
CA ARG A 435 -0.97 -48.02 -17.84
C ARG A 435 -2.10 -49.04 -17.70
N LYS A 436 -3.13 -48.98 -18.51
CA LYS A 436 -4.24 -49.96 -18.54
C LYS A 436 -4.11 -51.00 -19.63
N LYS A 437 -2.99 -51.07 -20.35
CA LYS A 437 -2.73 -52.07 -21.41
C LYS A 437 -1.45 -52.89 -21.19
N THR A 438 -0.98 -52.99 -19.97
CA THR A 438 0.04 -54.00 -19.60
C THR A 438 -0.42 -54.81 -18.41
#